data_1b9d6858187e0267657ce1bfbb93b4e9
#
_entry.id   1b9d6858187e0267657ce1bfbb93b4e9
#
_cell.length_a   1.000
_cell.length_b   1.000
_cell.length_c   1.000
_cell.angle_alpha   90.00
_cell.angle_beta   90.00
_cell.angle_gamma   90.00
#
_symmetry.space_group_name_H-M   'P 1'
#
loop_
_entity.id
_entity.type
_entity.pdbx_description
1 polymer ?
#
loop_
_entity_poly.entity_id
_entity_poly.type
_entity_poly.pdbx_seq_one_letter_code
_entity_poly.pdbx_strand_id
1 'polypeptide(L)'
;NRTTGSYPGSVRTRFSNRKPQSHAYAPLAPVLHYNAGQGDLVGGNFWDMRATGRRLGNPAAEQAQGPPTNPVEMGLPDIACAVYRASQRPYRALFESVWGPQAFVIAWPSDVEQVCARPGPPPAGDPLPVHLGPLDRGRVSTTFDQMALSIAGYEISAEVTVFTSKFDAVLAGKAQFTKQEQAGYDLFRGQAQCNACHRDGGPGEDPLFTDFTASNIGTPANARLLYYGEDRPDALGYVANPAGASFVDGGVGSFLANGHLLSRPSAVDGRWLKLAPGNQTRIQVPTLRNVDKRPYPAFVKAYMHNGYFTSLKAIVHFYNTRD
;
A
#
# COMPACT_ATOMS: atom_id res chain seq x y z
N ASN A 1 8.11 -9.35 14.20
CA ASN A 1 9.52 -9.70 14.00
C ASN A 1 10.35 -8.42 13.88
N ARG A 2 11.30 -8.24 14.81
CA ARG A 2 12.10 -7.01 14.92
C ARG A 2 13.19 -6.85 13.83
N THR A 3 13.36 -7.85 12.98
CA THR A 3 14.50 -7.94 12.06
C THR A 3 14.14 -8.12 10.58
N THR A 4 12.87 -8.33 10.25
CA THR A 4 12.41 -8.52 8.88
C THR A 4 11.54 -7.35 8.42
N GLY A 5 11.65 -6.98 7.14
CA GLY A 5 10.84 -5.95 6.52
C GLY A 5 9.40 -6.39 6.23
N SER A 6 9.07 -7.65 6.37
CA SER A 6 7.75 -8.23 6.13
C SER A 6 7.27 -9.06 7.32
N TYR A 7 5.95 -9.21 7.41
CA TYR A 7 5.27 -10.00 8.43
C TYR A 7 4.52 -11.14 7.74
N PRO A 8 4.29 -12.28 8.44
CA PRO A 8 3.48 -13.36 7.89
C PRO A 8 2.03 -12.92 7.71
N GLY A 9 1.40 -13.39 6.65
CA GLY A 9 -0.02 -13.23 6.41
C GLY A 9 -0.88 -14.10 7.35
N SER A 10 -2.15 -14.26 6.99
CA SER A 10 -3.07 -15.19 7.69
C SER A 10 -2.58 -16.63 7.60
N VAL A 11 -1.98 -17.01 6.48
CA VAL A 11 -1.18 -18.23 6.37
C VAL A 11 0.23 -17.90 6.82
N ARG A 12 0.61 -18.42 8.00
CA ARG A 12 1.82 -18.01 8.73
C ARG A 12 3.14 -18.30 8.03
N THR A 13 3.11 -19.12 7.00
CA THR A 13 4.28 -19.47 6.17
C THR A 13 4.43 -18.59 4.94
N ARG A 14 3.50 -17.66 4.67
CA ARG A 14 3.52 -16.78 3.51
C ARG A 14 3.92 -15.36 3.88
N PHE A 15 4.85 -14.79 3.15
CA PHE A 15 5.39 -13.46 3.40
C PHE A 15 5.32 -12.60 2.14
N SER A 16 5.11 -11.29 2.32
CA SER A 16 5.15 -10.34 1.22
C SER A 16 6.59 -10.00 0.81
N ASN A 17 6.78 -9.67 -0.46
CA ASN A 17 8.04 -9.17 -1.02
C ASN A 17 8.38 -7.72 -0.60
N ARG A 18 7.43 -7.02 -0.01
CA ARG A 18 7.57 -5.61 0.34
C ARG A 18 7.15 -5.35 1.78
N LYS A 19 7.77 -4.35 2.38
CA LYS A 19 7.35 -3.79 3.66
C LYS A 19 6.01 -3.07 3.50
N PRO A 20 5.05 -3.19 4.43
CA PRO A 20 3.84 -2.37 4.43
C PRO A 20 4.17 -0.88 4.45
N GLN A 21 3.46 -0.09 3.65
CA GLN A 21 3.47 1.37 3.74
C GLN A 21 2.67 1.86 4.95
N SER A 22 2.88 3.12 5.36
CA SER A 22 1.96 3.79 6.27
C SER A 22 0.66 4.11 5.54
N HIS A 23 -0.48 3.85 6.17
CA HIS A 23 -1.77 4.31 5.68
C HIS A 23 -2.11 5.72 6.14
N ALA A 24 -1.46 6.24 7.16
CA ALA A 24 -1.54 7.67 7.46
C ALA A 24 -1.03 8.47 6.25
N TYR A 25 -1.79 9.47 5.85
CA TYR A 25 -1.58 10.32 4.65
C TYR A 25 -1.79 9.62 3.30
N ALA A 26 -2.04 8.32 3.24
CA ALA A 26 -2.28 7.59 2.00
C ALA A 26 -3.48 8.13 1.18
N PRO A 27 -4.60 8.57 1.81
CA PRO A 27 -5.73 9.14 1.07
C PRO A 27 -5.44 10.51 0.43
N LEU A 28 -4.32 11.16 0.78
CA LEU A 28 -3.90 12.42 0.17
C LEU A 28 -3.15 12.23 -1.15
N ALA A 29 -2.84 10.98 -1.52
CA ALA A 29 -2.28 10.68 -2.83
C ALA A 29 -3.32 11.01 -3.92
N PRO A 30 -2.93 11.75 -4.97
CA PRO A 30 -3.84 12.02 -6.09
C PRO A 30 -4.14 10.73 -6.87
N VAL A 31 -5.27 10.73 -7.58
CA VAL A 31 -5.56 9.67 -8.56
C VAL A 31 -4.41 9.60 -9.57
N LEU A 32 -3.92 8.39 -9.82
CA LEU A 32 -2.76 8.17 -10.68
C LEU A 32 -2.98 8.77 -12.07
N HIS A 33 -2.08 9.62 -12.49
CA HIS A 33 -2.08 10.27 -13.80
C HIS A 33 -0.66 10.46 -14.33
N TYR A 34 -0.55 10.66 -15.63
CA TYR A 34 0.71 11.05 -16.26
C TYR A 34 0.79 12.58 -16.32
N ASN A 35 1.80 13.15 -15.71
CA ASN A 35 2.11 14.57 -15.76
C ASN A 35 3.06 14.83 -16.95
N ALA A 36 2.53 15.34 -18.03
CA ALA A 36 3.31 15.59 -19.25
C ALA A 36 4.40 16.66 -19.05
N GLY A 37 4.19 17.62 -18.14
CA GLY A 37 5.17 18.67 -17.83
C GLY A 37 6.41 18.13 -17.10
N GLN A 38 6.24 17.09 -16.32
CA GLN A 38 7.32 16.40 -15.60
C GLN A 38 7.84 15.16 -16.33
N GLY A 39 7.07 14.64 -17.31
CA GLY A 39 7.38 13.39 -17.99
C GLY A 39 7.23 12.15 -17.09
N ASP A 40 6.41 12.22 -16.03
CA ASP A 40 6.34 11.20 -15.00
C ASP A 40 4.92 10.84 -14.59
N LEU A 41 4.75 9.68 -13.95
CA LEU A 41 3.53 9.27 -13.27
C LEU A 41 3.49 9.85 -11.86
N VAL A 42 2.31 10.35 -11.46
CA VAL A 42 2.09 10.98 -10.15
C VAL A 42 0.83 10.41 -9.52
N GLY A 43 0.91 10.03 -8.25
CA GLY A 43 -0.24 9.55 -7.47
C GLY A 43 -0.33 8.04 -7.33
N GLY A 44 -1.52 7.55 -7.02
CA GLY A 44 -1.72 6.15 -6.68
C GLY A 44 -1.17 5.77 -5.30
N ASN A 45 -1.47 4.55 -4.89
CA ASN A 45 -0.93 3.94 -3.66
C ASN A 45 -0.29 2.58 -3.95
N PHE A 46 0.30 1.95 -2.94
CA PHE A 46 1.32 0.92 -3.00
C PHE A 46 2.66 1.43 -3.57
N TRP A 47 3.73 0.74 -3.24
CA TRP A 47 5.08 1.05 -3.71
C TRP A 47 5.23 1.10 -5.24
N ASP A 48 4.32 0.45 -5.96
CA ASP A 48 4.27 0.39 -7.43
C ASP A 48 3.11 1.18 -8.04
N MET A 49 2.41 2.00 -7.25
CA MET A 49 1.29 2.86 -7.69
C MET A 49 0.07 2.11 -8.26
N ARG A 50 0.00 0.75 -8.11
CA ARG A 50 -1.06 -0.07 -8.74
C ARG A 50 -2.48 0.21 -8.23
N ALA A 51 -2.62 0.75 -7.01
CA ALA A 51 -3.90 1.28 -6.54
C ALA A 51 -4.07 2.70 -7.10
N THR A 52 -4.57 2.76 -8.31
CA THR A 52 -4.56 3.99 -9.12
C THR A 52 -5.58 5.03 -8.67
N GLY A 53 -6.63 4.64 -7.98
CA GLY A 53 -7.77 5.50 -7.65
C GLY A 53 -8.71 5.78 -8.81
N ARG A 54 -8.43 5.28 -10.02
CA ARG A 54 -9.22 5.65 -11.22
C ARG A 54 -10.63 5.08 -11.22
N ARG A 55 -10.85 3.95 -10.54
CA ARG A 55 -12.17 3.31 -10.47
C ARG A 55 -13.03 3.87 -9.34
N LEU A 56 -12.43 4.09 -8.15
CA LEU A 56 -13.15 4.57 -6.97
C LEU A 56 -12.98 6.08 -6.69
N GLY A 57 -12.20 6.79 -7.52
CA GLY A 57 -11.84 8.18 -7.27
C GLY A 57 -10.88 8.38 -6.08
N ASN A 58 -10.39 7.27 -5.49
CA ASN A 58 -9.58 7.30 -4.27
C ASN A 58 -8.54 6.16 -4.26
N PRO A 59 -7.23 6.48 -4.35
CA PRO A 59 -6.17 5.46 -4.32
C PRO A 59 -6.12 4.65 -3.03
N ALA A 60 -6.42 5.25 -1.86
CA ALA A 60 -6.41 4.52 -0.59
C ALA A 60 -7.56 3.50 -0.52
N ALA A 61 -8.74 3.84 -1.04
CA ALA A 61 -9.83 2.89 -1.14
C ALA A 61 -9.48 1.70 -2.07
N GLU A 62 -8.87 1.96 -3.22
CA GLU A 62 -8.40 0.88 -4.09
C GLU A 62 -7.29 0.05 -3.44
N GLN A 63 -6.40 0.68 -2.66
CA GLN A 63 -5.38 -0.02 -1.88
C GLN A 63 -6.03 -0.97 -0.87
N ALA A 64 -7.04 -0.52 -0.13
CA ALA A 64 -7.73 -1.31 0.89
C ALA A 64 -8.41 -2.58 0.33
N GLN A 65 -8.64 -2.66 -0.98
CA GLN A 65 -9.17 -3.84 -1.65
C GLN A 65 -8.14 -4.95 -1.91
N GLY A 66 -6.85 -4.62 -1.85
CA GLY A 66 -5.78 -5.59 -2.13
C GLY A 66 -5.64 -6.66 -1.04
N PRO A 67 -5.40 -6.30 0.23
CA PRO A 67 -5.09 -7.23 1.32
C PRO A 67 -6.10 -8.36 1.54
N PRO A 68 -7.42 -8.17 1.42
CA PRO A 68 -8.38 -9.23 1.72
C PRO A 68 -8.18 -10.52 0.94
N THR A 69 -7.90 -10.43 -0.35
CA THR A 69 -7.72 -11.62 -1.20
C THR A 69 -6.26 -11.90 -1.58
N ASN A 70 -5.33 -11.07 -1.12
CA ASN A 70 -3.91 -11.34 -1.36
C ASN A 70 -3.45 -12.57 -0.56
N PRO A 71 -2.94 -13.63 -1.21
CA PRO A 71 -2.56 -14.88 -0.55
C PRO A 71 -1.48 -14.73 0.52
N VAL A 72 -0.62 -13.72 0.42
CA VAL A 72 0.45 -13.45 1.39
C VAL A 72 0.05 -12.46 2.49
N GLU A 73 -1.22 -11.99 2.47
CA GLU A 73 -1.79 -11.06 3.47
C GLU A 73 -2.98 -11.73 4.18
N MET A 74 -4.25 -11.31 3.93
CA MET A 74 -5.41 -11.93 4.55
C MET A 74 -5.78 -13.28 3.92
N GLY A 75 -5.52 -13.44 2.62
CA GLY A 75 -5.64 -14.71 1.92
C GLY A 75 -7.06 -15.25 1.86
N LEU A 76 -8.09 -14.40 1.76
CA LEU A 76 -9.46 -14.88 1.53
C LEU A 76 -9.59 -15.38 0.08
N PRO A 77 -10.33 -16.47 -0.16
CA PRO A 77 -10.46 -17.03 -1.51
C PRO A 77 -11.36 -16.21 -2.43
N ASP A 78 -12.20 -15.34 -1.88
CA ASP A 78 -13.18 -14.53 -2.61
C ASP A 78 -13.44 -13.22 -1.86
N ILE A 79 -13.70 -12.11 -2.56
CA ILE A 79 -14.12 -10.83 -1.96
C ILE A 79 -15.46 -10.99 -1.20
N ALA A 80 -16.30 -11.94 -1.63
CA ALA A 80 -17.54 -12.28 -0.94
C ALA A 80 -17.29 -12.69 0.52
N CYS A 81 -16.17 -13.32 0.80
CA CYS A 81 -15.80 -13.70 2.17
C CYS A 81 -15.52 -12.48 3.05
N ALA A 82 -14.94 -11.41 2.51
CA ALA A 82 -14.75 -10.17 3.26
C ALA A 82 -16.11 -9.55 3.62
N VAL A 83 -17.01 -9.45 2.64
CA VAL A 83 -18.37 -8.91 2.83
C VAL A 83 -19.19 -9.79 3.80
N TYR A 84 -19.15 -11.13 3.63
CA TYR A 84 -19.80 -12.06 4.54
C TYR A 84 -19.33 -11.85 5.99
N ARG A 85 -18.01 -11.83 6.22
CA ARG A 85 -17.46 -11.63 7.55
C ARG A 85 -17.84 -10.26 8.14
N ALA A 86 -17.85 -9.19 7.34
CA ALA A 86 -18.29 -7.87 7.76
C ALA A 86 -19.77 -7.85 8.17
N SER A 87 -20.64 -8.56 7.42
CA SER A 87 -22.08 -8.67 7.72
C SER A 87 -22.40 -9.34 9.06
N GLN A 88 -21.44 -10.12 9.61
CA GLN A 88 -21.58 -10.83 10.89
C GLN A 88 -21.01 -10.03 12.08
N ARG A 89 -20.54 -8.79 11.86
CA ARG A 89 -19.88 -8.00 12.91
C ARG A 89 -20.82 -7.04 13.62
N PRO A 90 -20.53 -6.69 14.88
CA PRO A 90 -21.37 -5.75 15.65
C PRO A 90 -21.54 -4.37 14.99
N TYR A 91 -20.58 -3.95 14.17
CA TYR A 91 -20.63 -2.67 13.46
C TYR A 91 -21.51 -2.68 12.20
N ARG A 92 -22.17 -3.81 11.89
CA ARG A 92 -23.06 -3.94 10.72
C ARG A 92 -24.10 -2.81 10.65
N ALA A 93 -24.80 -2.53 11.76
CA ALA A 93 -25.82 -1.49 11.82
C ALA A 93 -25.25 -0.10 11.53
N LEU A 94 -24.03 0.17 11.99
CA LEU A 94 -23.32 1.42 11.69
C LEU A 94 -22.99 1.53 10.20
N PHE A 95 -22.52 0.45 9.60
CA PHE A 95 -22.24 0.41 8.16
C PHE A 95 -23.51 0.64 7.34
N GLU A 96 -24.62 -0.04 7.69
CA GLU A 96 -25.93 0.11 7.04
C GLU A 96 -26.51 1.53 7.22
N SER A 97 -26.20 2.21 8.31
CA SER A 97 -26.63 3.62 8.50
C SER A 97 -25.95 4.59 7.53
N VAL A 98 -24.73 4.26 7.07
CA VAL A 98 -23.97 5.08 6.12
C VAL A 98 -24.30 4.71 4.67
N TRP A 99 -24.35 3.41 4.36
CA TRP A 99 -24.43 2.92 3.00
C TRP A 99 -25.81 2.39 2.58
N GLY A 100 -26.72 2.37 3.52
CA GLY A 100 -28.10 1.89 3.32
C GLY A 100 -28.31 0.45 3.78
N PRO A 101 -29.55 0.11 4.14
CA PRO A 101 -29.89 -1.20 4.71
C PRO A 101 -29.74 -2.37 3.73
N GLN A 102 -29.56 -2.09 2.44
CA GLN A 102 -29.39 -3.13 1.41
C GLN A 102 -27.97 -3.63 1.29
N ALA A 103 -26.99 -3.00 1.95
CA ALA A 103 -25.58 -3.33 1.81
C ALA A 103 -25.26 -4.81 2.08
N PHE A 104 -25.92 -5.42 3.05
CA PHE A 104 -25.71 -6.82 3.42
C PHE A 104 -26.91 -7.74 3.11
N VAL A 105 -27.87 -7.30 2.30
CA VAL A 105 -29.00 -8.12 1.86
C VAL A 105 -28.53 -9.01 0.70
N ILE A 106 -27.89 -10.13 1.03
CA ILE A 106 -27.28 -11.08 0.10
C ILE A 106 -27.77 -12.49 0.49
N ALA A 107 -28.26 -13.24 -0.49
CA ALA A 107 -28.64 -14.64 -0.29
C ALA A 107 -27.37 -15.51 -0.28
N TRP A 108 -26.82 -15.72 0.89
CA TRP A 108 -25.60 -16.50 1.06
C TRP A 108 -25.87 -18.00 0.83
N PRO A 109 -24.99 -18.72 0.10
CA PRO A 109 -25.06 -20.17 -0.01
C PRO A 109 -24.78 -20.82 1.35
N SER A 110 -25.34 -22.02 1.58
CA SER A 110 -25.25 -22.73 2.87
C SER A 110 -23.80 -23.11 3.26
N ASP A 111 -22.90 -23.20 2.30
CA ASP A 111 -21.50 -23.57 2.47
C ASP A 111 -20.55 -22.35 2.58
N VAL A 112 -21.08 -21.12 2.60
CA VAL A 112 -20.27 -19.89 2.59
C VAL A 112 -19.20 -19.86 3.70
N GLU A 113 -19.56 -20.30 4.92
CA GLU A 113 -18.62 -20.35 6.03
C GLU A 113 -17.47 -21.33 5.74
N GLN A 114 -17.77 -22.50 5.21
CA GLN A 114 -16.78 -23.50 4.86
C GLN A 114 -15.86 -23.03 3.73
N VAL A 115 -16.40 -22.38 2.71
CA VAL A 115 -15.62 -21.79 1.61
C VAL A 115 -14.69 -20.70 2.16
N CYS A 116 -15.22 -19.78 2.96
CA CYS A 116 -14.48 -18.65 3.51
C CYS A 116 -13.49 -19.02 4.61
N ALA A 117 -13.56 -20.23 5.16
CA ALA A 117 -12.55 -20.77 6.09
C ALA A 117 -11.30 -21.27 5.38
N ARG A 118 -11.36 -21.54 4.09
CA ARG A 118 -10.20 -21.98 3.29
C ARG A 118 -9.32 -20.79 2.91
N PRO A 119 -7.99 -20.91 3.04
CA PRO A 119 -7.12 -19.85 2.56
C PRO A 119 -7.06 -19.84 1.02
N GLY A 120 -7.02 -18.63 0.45
CA GLY A 120 -6.76 -18.41 -0.98
C GLY A 120 -5.29 -18.68 -1.38
N PRO A 121 -5.01 -18.59 -2.66
CA PRO A 121 -5.89 -18.16 -3.75
C PRO A 121 -7.04 -19.14 -4.01
N PRO A 122 -8.07 -18.72 -4.77
CA PRO A 122 -9.15 -19.62 -5.15
C PRO A 122 -8.62 -20.81 -5.97
N PRO A 123 -9.31 -21.96 -5.94
CA PRO A 123 -8.92 -23.12 -6.73
C PRO A 123 -8.82 -22.82 -8.23
N ALA A 124 -7.87 -23.44 -8.91
CA ALA A 124 -7.81 -23.36 -10.37
C ALA A 124 -9.12 -23.88 -10.97
N GLY A 125 -9.74 -23.11 -11.85
CA GLY A 125 -11.03 -23.42 -12.46
C GLY A 125 -12.26 -22.93 -11.69
N ASP A 126 -12.11 -22.41 -10.47
CA ASP A 126 -13.19 -21.79 -9.69
C ASP A 126 -12.72 -20.46 -9.06
N PRO A 127 -12.61 -19.39 -9.87
CA PRO A 127 -12.08 -18.11 -9.42
C PRO A 127 -13.00 -17.35 -8.45
N LEU A 128 -14.25 -17.77 -8.34
CA LEU A 128 -15.27 -17.16 -7.46
C LEU A 128 -15.97 -18.26 -6.62
N PRO A 129 -15.26 -18.89 -5.68
CA PRO A 129 -15.72 -20.10 -5.00
C PRO A 129 -16.96 -19.92 -4.10
N VAL A 130 -17.33 -18.69 -3.77
CA VAL A 130 -18.64 -18.41 -3.17
C VAL A 130 -19.66 -18.25 -4.29
N HIS A 131 -20.43 -19.30 -4.57
CA HIS A 131 -21.37 -19.35 -5.68
C HIS A 131 -22.62 -18.51 -5.42
N LEU A 132 -22.64 -17.29 -5.96
CA LEU A 132 -23.74 -16.34 -5.83
C LEU A 132 -24.41 -16.10 -7.18
N GLY A 133 -25.72 -15.88 -7.17
CA GLY A 133 -26.42 -15.37 -8.35
C GLY A 133 -25.92 -14.00 -8.78
N PRO A 134 -26.13 -13.58 -10.04
CA PRO A 134 -25.58 -12.34 -10.59
C PRO A 134 -25.95 -11.09 -9.77
N LEU A 135 -27.17 -11.01 -9.26
CA LEU A 135 -27.64 -9.90 -8.44
C LEU A 135 -26.86 -9.80 -7.12
N ASP A 136 -26.71 -10.92 -6.41
CA ASP A 136 -26.00 -10.96 -5.14
C ASP A 136 -24.50 -10.78 -5.33
N ARG A 137 -23.92 -11.28 -6.43
CA ARG A 137 -22.55 -11.01 -6.81
C ARG A 137 -22.33 -9.50 -7.06
N GLY A 138 -23.26 -8.83 -7.71
CA GLY A 138 -23.25 -7.37 -7.90
C GLY A 138 -23.30 -6.62 -6.55
N ARG A 139 -24.18 -7.06 -5.64
CA ARG A 139 -24.25 -6.49 -4.27
C ARG A 139 -22.94 -6.66 -3.49
N VAL A 140 -22.35 -7.86 -3.51
CA VAL A 140 -21.02 -8.13 -2.93
C VAL A 140 -20.00 -7.15 -3.47
N SER A 141 -19.96 -6.96 -4.78
CA SER A 141 -19.03 -6.04 -5.43
C SER A 141 -19.19 -4.59 -4.93
N THR A 142 -20.44 -4.12 -4.87
CA THR A 142 -20.77 -2.77 -4.39
C THR A 142 -20.41 -2.61 -2.90
N THR A 143 -20.80 -3.57 -2.07
CA THR A 143 -20.52 -3.52 -0.62
C THR A 143 -19.02 -3.57 -0.34
N PHE A 144 -18.26 -4.34 -1.12
CA PHE A 144 -16.80 -4.39 -0.99
C PHE A 144 -16.14 -3.04 -1.36
N ASP A 145 -16.69 -2.34 -2.37
CA ASP A 145 -16.27 -0.97 -2.70
C ASP A 145 -16.58 0.01 -1.56
N GLN A 146 -17.78 -0.10 -0.97
CA GLN A 146 -18.20 0.72 0.18
C GLN A 146 -17.33 0.46 1.41
N MET A 147 -16.95 -0.80 1.68
CA MET A 147 -16.00 -1.13 2.75
C MET A 147 -14.66 -0.45 2.53
N ALA A 148 -14.13 -0.48 1.32
CA ALA A 148 -12.86 0.15 0.96
C ALA A 148 -12.91 1.68 1.10
N LEU A 149 -14.01 2.30 0.66
CA LEU A 149 -14.25 3.74 0.84
C LEU A 149 -14.37 4.13 2.33
N SER A 150 -14.98 3.27 3.15
CA SER A 150 -15.07 3.47 4.60
C SER A 150 -13.69 3.44 5.27
N ILE A 151 -12.82 2.51 4.84
CA ILE A 151 -11.43 2.43 5.31
C ILE A 151 -10.68 3.70 4.94
N ALA A 152 -10.74 4.14 3.68
CA ALA A 152 -10.11 5.38 3.26
C ALA A 152 -10.65 6.62 4.00
N GLY A 153 -11.97 6.64 4.29
CA GLY A 153 -12.60 7.68 5.11
C GLY A 153 -12.07 7.72 6.55
N TYR A 154 -11.75 6.56 7.13
CA TYR A 154 -11.09 6.50 8.42
C TYR A 154 -9.62 6.95 8.33
N GLU A 155 -8.90 6.51 7.33
CA GLU A 155 -7.49 6.85 7.14
C GLU A 155 -7.25 8.35 6.96
N ILE A 156 -8.20 9.10 6.34
CA ILE A 156 -8.10 10.57 6.21
C ILE A 156 -8.54 11.32 7.47
N SER A 157 -9.17 10.66 8.43
CA SER A 157 -9.66 11.31 9.64
C SER A 157 -8.53 11.94 10.46
N ALA A 158 -8.89 12.91 11.31
CA ALA A 158 -7.96 13.55 12.24
C ALA A 158 -7.38 12.58 13.29
N GLU A 159 -7.91 11.38 13.41
CA GLU A 159 -7.35 10.32 14.27
C GLU A 159 -6.10 9.68 13.65
N VAL A 160 -6.06 9.54 12.33
CA VAL A 160 -4.99 8.85 11.60
C VAL A 160 -4.06 9.83 10.90
N THR A 161 -4.63 10.82 10.19
CA THR A 161 -3.88 11.79 9.40
C THR A 161 -3.82 13.14 10.12
N VAL A 162 -2.76 13.36 10.88
CA VAL A 162 -2.59 14.55 11.74
C VAL A 162 -1.39 15.40 11.31
N PHE A 163 -1.57 16.73 11.40
CA PHE A 163 -0.53 17.74 11.13
C PHE A 163 -0.15 18.44 12.45
N THR A 164 0.44 17.68 13.38
CA THR A 164 0.75 18.13 14.75
C THR A 164 2.22 17.91 15.15
N SER A 165 3.10 17.72 14.16
CA SER A 165 4.54 17.60 14.42
C SER A 165 5.15 18.93 14.81
N LYS A 166 6.39 18.92 15.34
CA LYS A 166 7.17 20.13 15.57
C LYS A 166 7.34 20.94 14.28
N PHE A 167 7.49 20.27 13.13
CA PHE A 167 7.58 20.93 11.82
C PHE A 167 6.33 21.76 11.54
N ASP A 168 5.15 21.20 11.75
CA ASP A 168 3.88 21.90 11.56
C ASP A 168 3.74 23.09 12.50
N ALA A 169 4.19 22.94 13.75
CA ALA A 169 4.21 24.05 14.71
C ALA A 169 5.17 25.18 14.31
N VAL A 170 6.32 24.84 13.70
CA VAL A 170 7.27 25.84 13.17
C VAL A 170 6.65 26.58 11.98
N LEU A 171 6.02 25.89 11.05
CA LEU A 171 5.31 26.53 9.93
C LEU A 171 4.18 27.47 10.41
N ALA A 172 3.51 27.09 11.48
CA ALA A 172 2.48 27.93 12.11
C ALA A 172 3.03 29.05 13.00
N GLY A 173 4.34 29.24 13.11
CA GLY A 173 4.98 30.24 13.98
C GLY A 173 4.85 29.97 15.48
N LYS A 174 4.43 28.75 15.87
CA LYS A 174 4.21 28.33 17.28
C LYS A 174 5.42 27.65 17.92
N ALA A 175 6.44 27.34 17.16
CA ALA A 175 7.68 26.72 17.63
C ALA A 175 8.87 27.20 16.78
N GLN A 176 10.07 26.85 17.22
CA GLN A 176 11.31 27.11 16.47
C GLN A 176 12.13 25.82 16.41
N PHE A 177 12.85 25.64 15.31
CA PHE A 177 13.87 24.60 15.24
C PHE A 177 15.03 24.93 16.19
N THR A 178 15.63 23.91 16.77
CA THR A 178 16.97 24.04 17.36
C THR A 178 17.97 24.32 16.24
N LYS A 179 19.18 24.81 16.61
CA LYS A 179 20.25 25.05 15.63
C LYS A 179 20.56 23.79 14.80
N GLN A 180 20.55 22.62 15.43
CA GLN A 180 20.83 21.36 14.74
C GLN A 180 19.68 20.94 13.80
N GLU A 181 18.44 21.12 14.19
CA GLU A 181 17.27 20.84 13.34
C GLU A 181 17.23 21.79 12.15
N GLN A 182 17.54 23.08 12.38
CA GLN A 182 17.61 24.07 11.30
C GLN A 182 18.70 23.71 10.30
N ALA A 183 19.90 23.39 10.76
CA ALA A 183 21.00 22.95 9.89
C ALA A 183 20.62 21.68 9.09
N GLY A 184 19.91 20.72 9.70
CA GLY A 184 19.39 19.54 9.02
C GLY A 184 18.36 19.89 7.96
N TYR A 185 17.47 20.83 8.25
CA TYR A 185 16.45 21.29 7.30
C TYR A 185 17.06 22.07 6.13
N ASP A 186 18.08 22.90 6.40
CA ASP A 186 18.81 23.62 5.36
C ASP A 186 19.54 22.64 4.40
N LEU A 187 20.13 21.57 4.94
CA LEU A 187 20.69 20.48 4.12
C LEU A 187 19.62 19.77 3.31
N PHE A 188 18.48 19.45 3.92
CA PHE A 188 17.36 18.75 3.26
C PHE A 188 16.84 19.51 2.03
N ARG A 189 16.71 20.85 2.13
CA ARG A 189 16.26 21.72 1.04
C ARG A 189 17.39 22.14 0.10
N GLY A 190 18.60 22.22 0.60
CA GLY A 190 19.77 22.73 -0.11
C GLY A 190 20.63 21.63 -0.72
N GLN A 191 21.86 21.51 -0.20
CA GLN A 191 22.90 20.66 -0.79
C GLN A 191 22.50 19.18 -0.91
N ALA A 192 21.75 18.62 0.04
CA ALA A 192 21.34 17.22 -0.01
C ALA A 192 20.19 16.95 -0.98
N GLN A 193 19.48 17.98 -1.45
CA GLN A 193 18.41 17.92 -2.46
C GLN A 193 17.28 16.91 -2.15
N CYS A 194 17.06 16.57 -0.89
CA CYS A 194 16.03 15.61 -0.48
C CYS A 194 14.63 16.09 -0.87
N ASN A 195 14.38 17.40 -0.81
CA ASN A 195 13.11 18.03 -1.16
C ASN A 195 12.81 18.03 -2.67
N ALA A 196 13.74 17.61 -3.51
CA ALA A 196 13.45 17.44 -4.95
C ALA A 196 12.34 16.40 -5.19
N CYS A 197 12.29 15.35 -4.36
CA CYS A 197 11.25 14.32 -4.37
C CYS A 197 10.38 14.38 -3.10
N HIS A 198 10.99 14.60 -1.93
CA HIS A 198 10.28 14.68 -0.65
C HIS A 198 9.86 16.13 -0.36
N ARG A 199 8.94 16.65 -1.15
CA ARG A 199 8.48 18.05 -1.07
C ARG A 199 7.84 18.34 0.29
N ASP A 200 8.31 19.40 0.91
CA ASP A 200 7.86 19.88 2.22
C ASP A 200 6.68 20.87 2.16
N GLY A 201 6.04 20.95 0.99
CA GLY A 201 4.93 21.86 0.72
C GLY A 201 5.37 23.27 0.33
N GLY A 202 4.44 24.01 -0.25
CA GLY A 202 4.53 25.42 -0.55
C GLY A 202 3.63 26.26 0.36
N PRO A 203 3.51 27.57 0.16
CA PRO A 203 2.56 28.38 0.86
C PRO A 203 1.12 27.87 0.67
N GLY A 204 0.48 27.47 1.77
CA GLY A 204 -0.89 26.93 1.78
C GLY A 204 -1.01 25.44 1.40
N GLU A 205 0.10 24.73 1.23
CA GLU A 205 0.12 23.29 1.00
C GLU A 205 0.53 22.53 2.26
N ASP A 206 -0.11 21.39 2.49
CA ASP A 206 0.29 20.50 3.58
C ASP A 206 1.68 19.90 3.31
N PRO A 207 2.58 19.88 4.30
CA PRO A 207 3.93 19.35 4.15
C PRO A 207 3.92 17.81 4.17
N LEU A 208 3.63 17.18 3.03
CA LEU A 208 3.52 15.74 2.92
C LEU A 208 4.88 15.04 2.79
N PHE A 209 5.94 15.75 2.45
CA PHE A 209 7.27 15.19 2.21
C PHE A 209 7.27 14.06 1.18
N THR A 210 6.51 14.25 0.11
CA THR A 210 6.45 13.43 -1.09
C THR A 210 5.91 14.27 -2.24
N ASP A 211 6.31 13.96 -3.45
CA ASP A 211 5.72 14.47 -4.69
C ASP A 211 4.81 13.44 -5.36
N PHE A 212 4.64 12.26 -4.71
CA PHE A 212 3.89 11.12 -5.23
C PHE A 212 4.38 10.58 -6.58
N THR A 213 5.59 10.92 -7.02
CA THR A 213 6.24 10.30 -8.18
C THR A 213 6.89 8.96 -7.80
N ALA A 214 7.63 8.36 -8.72
CA ALA A 214 8.42 7.16 -8.44
C ALA A 214 9.87 7.35 -8.88
N SER A 215 10.80 6.72 -8.16
CA SER A 215 12.22 6.76 -8.47
C SER A 215 12.88 5.41 -8.27
N ASN A 216 13.91 5.12 -9.08
CA ASN A 216 14.83 4.02 -8.82
C ASN A 216 16.09 4.59 -8.18
N ILE A 217 16.23 4.35 -6.88
CA ILE A 217 17.39 4.81 -6.11
C ILE A 217 18.45 3.72 -5.91
N GLY A 218 18.27 2.54 -6.53
CA GLY A 218 19.21 1.44 -6.40
C GLY A 218 19.21 0.77 -5.03
N THR A 219 18.06 0.72 -4.34
CA THR A 219 17.95 0.05 -3.03
C THR A 219 18.44 -1.40 -3.14
N PRO A 220 19.42 -1.83 -2.30
CA PRO A 220 19.92 -3.19 -2.33
C PRO A 220 18.84 -4.24 -2.04
N ALA A 221 18.98 -5.44 -2.62
CA ALA A 221 18.10 -6.56 -2.28
C ALA A 221 18.26 -6.94 -0.80
N ASN A 222 17.14 -7.19 -0.13
CA ASN A 222 17.15 -7.54 1.29
C ASN A 222 17.08 -9.06 1.47
N ALA A 223 18.23 -9.71 1.56
CA ALA A 223 18.33 -11.17 1.78
C ALA A 223 17.63 -11.66 3.08
N ARG A 224 17.24 -10.77 3.97
CA ARG A 224 16.49 -11.11 5.20
C ARG A 224 14.98 -11.27 4.95
N LEU A 225 14.47 -10.93 3.76
CA LEU A 225 13.08 -11.19 3.41
C LEU A 225 12.89 -12.69 3.20
N LEU A 226 11.99 -13.27 3.97
CA LEU A 226 11.65 -14.69 3.85
C LEU A 226 11.04 -15.04 2.50
N TYR A 227 10.46 -14.06 1.82
CA TYR A 227 9.91 -14.17 0.47
C TYR A 227 10.88 -14.80 -0.55
N TYR A 228 12.18 -14.54 -0.43
CA TYR A 228 13.20 -15.14 -1.34
C TYR A 228 13.33 -16.66 -1.20
N GLY A 229 12.86 -17.24 -0.09
CA GLY A 229 12.85 -18.69 0.13
C GLY A 229 11.50 -19.35 -0.16
N GLU A 230 10.51 -18.62 -0.69
CA GLU A 230 9.15 -19.13 -0.95
C GLU A 230 8.98 -19.59 -2.42
N ASP A 231 9.99 -20.22 -2.96
CA ASP A 231 10.05 -20.77 -4.33
C ASP A 231 9.47 -22.19 -4.47
N ARG A 232 8.99 -22.77 -3.35
CA ARG A 232 8.37 -24.10 -3.30
C ARG A 232 6.94 -24.00 -2.79
N PRO A 233 6.09 -24.97 -3.19
CA PRO A 233 4.74 -25.04 -2.65
C PRO A 233 4.75 -25.15 -1.12
N ASP A 234 3.90 -24.36 -0.47
CA ASP A 234 3.59 -24.52 0.94
C ASP A 234 2.70 -25.76 1.18
N ALA A 235 2.30 -26.01 2.43
CA ALA A 235 1.44 -27.15 2.78
C ALA A 235 0.05 -27.11 2.10
N LEU A 236 -0.33 -25.97 1.50
CA LEU A 236 -1.56 -25.77 0.76
C LEU A 236 -1.36 -25.73 -0.76
N GLY A 237 -0.14 -26.02 -1.23
CA GLY A 237 0.21 -26.06 -2.65
C GLY A 237 0.48 -24.70 -3.30
N TYR A 238 0.54 -23.61 -2.53
CA TYR A 238 0.79 -22.26 -3.05
C TYR A 238 2.29 -21.92 -3.06
N VAL A 239 2.76 -21.36 -4.16
CA VAL A 239 4.12 -20.81 -4.31
C VAL A 239 4.04 -19.29 -4.33
N ALA A 240 4.55 -18.63 -3.29
CA ALA A 240 4.48 -17.16 -3.20
C ALA A 240 5.48 -16.47 -4.14
N ASN A 241 6.66 -17.06 -4.33
CA ASN A 241 7.74 -16.50 -5.13
C ASN A 241 8.35 -17.54 -6.09
N PRO A 242 7.77 -17.78 -7.26
CA PRO A 242 8.36 -18.75 -8.21
C PRO A 242 9.77 -18.42 -8.68
N ALA A 243 10.18 -17.15 -8.58
CA ALA A 243 11.53 -16.71 -8.97
C ALA A 243 12.59 -16.97 -7.87
N GLY A 244 12.17 -17.29 -6.64
CA GLY A 244 13.07 -17.56 -5.54
C GLY A 244 14.10 -16.45 -5.32
N ALA A 245 15.36 -16.84 -5.13
CA ALA A 245 16.46 -15.91 -4.90
C ALA A 245 16.76 -14.97 -6.08
N SER A 246 16.26 -15.27 -7.29
CA SER A 246 16.44 -14.42 -8.47
C SER A 246 15.38 -13.32 -8.61
N PHE A 247 14.42 -13.25 -7.67
CA PHE A 247 13.37 -12.25 -7.72
C PHE A 247 13.94 -10.83 -7.70
N VAL A 248 13.49 -10.02 -8.65
CA VAL A 248 13.75 -8.58 -8.72
C VAL A 248 12.42 -7.85 -8.69
N ASP A 249 12.29 -6.88 -7.78
CA ASP A 249 11.10 -6.05 -7.72
C ASP A 249 11.08 -5.07 -8.89
N GLY A 250 10.22 -5.33 -9.86
CA GLY A 250 10.08 -4.46 -11.05
C GLY A 250 9.33 -3.16 -10.79
N GLY A 251 8.80 -2.94 -9.57
CA GLY A 251 8.15 -1.70 -9.18
C GLY A 251 7.02 -1.29 -10.12
N VAL A 252 6.97 0.02 -10.41
CA VAL A 252 5.96 0.63 -11.31
C VAL A 252 6.00 -0.01 -12.71
N GLY A 253 7.18 -0.33 -13.23
CA GLY A 253 7.29 -0.95 -14.55
C GLY A 253 6.59 -2.30 -14.64
N SER A 254 6.72 -3.16 -13.61
CA SER A 254 5.99 -4.43 -13.56
C SER A 254 4.48 -4.24 -13.49
N PHE A 255 3.99 -3.26 -12.72
CA PHE A 255 2.57 -2.92 -12.69
C PHE A 255 2.09 -2.47 -14.08
N LEU A 256 2.78 -1.56 -14.73
CA LEU A 256 2.40 -1.05 -16.05
C LEU A 256 2.41 -2.15 -17.13
N ALA A 257 3.38 -3.08 -17.07
CA ALA A 257 3.48 -4.17 -18.03
C ALA A 257 2.36 -5.21 -17.86
N ASN A 258 1.95 -5.50 -16.63
CA ASN A 258 1.05 -6.63 -16.34
C ASN A 258 -0.40 -6.22 -16.05
N GLY A 259 -0.66 -4.98 -15.65
CA GLY A 259 -2.01 -4.40 -15.46
C GLY A 259 -2.94 -5.05 -14.43
N HIS A 260 -2.56 -6.21 -13.87
CA HIS A 260 -3.47 -7.11 -13.15
C HIS A 260 -3.01 -7.45 -11.73
N LEU A 261 -2.33 -6.54 -11.04
CA LEU A 261 -1.78 -6.82 -9.70
C LEU A 261 -2.78 -6.67 -8.55
N LEU A 262 -4.01 -6.27 -8.84
CA LEU A 262 -5.12 -6.23 -7.88
C LEU A 262 -6.20 -7.23 -8.28
N SER A 263 -6.90 -7.77 -7.30
CA SER A 263 -8.09 -8.63 -7.51
C SER A 263 -9.21 -7.95 -8.32
N ARG A 264 -9.21 -6.64 -8.35
CA ARG A 264 -10.03 -5.78 -9.22
C ARG A 264 -9.12 -4.71 -9.84
N PRO A 265 -8.50 -5.03 -10.98
CA PRO A 265 -7.51 -4.14 -11.59
C PRO A 265 -8.13 -2.80 -11.94
N SER A 266 -7.48 -1.74 -11.55
CA SER A 266 -7.71 -0.42 -12.13
C SER A 266 -7.33 -0.49 -13.60
N ALA A 267 -8.18 0.07 -14.46
CA ALA A 267 -7.91 0.11 -15.89
C ALA A 267 -6.59 0.84 -16.14
N VAL A 268 -5.56 0.10 -16.51
CA VAL A 268 -4.34 0.68 -17.09
C VAL A 268 -4.68 1.05 -18.51
N ASP A 269 -4.62 2.35 -18.82
CA ASP A 269 -4.73 2.84 -20.18
C ASP A 269 -3.63 2.17 -21.03
N GLY A 270 -3.97 1.60 -22.18
CA GLY A 270 -2.98 0.97 -23.08
C GLY A 270 -1.83 1.91 -23.47
N ARG A 271 -2.00 3.22 -23.33
CA ARG A 271 -0.92 4.20 -23.47
C ARG A 271 0.15 4.07 -22.39
N TRP A 272 -0.22 3.65 -21.18
CA TRP A 272 0.71 3.50 -20.06
C TRP A 272 1.59 2.26 -20.20
N LEU A 273 1.14 1.25 -20.93
CA LEU A 273 1.99 0.08 -21.23
C LEU A 273 3.32 0.49 -21.88
N LYS A 274 3.29 1.53 -22.73
CA LYS A 274 4.49 2.08 -23.38
C LYS A 274 5.48 2.70 -22.38
N LEU A 275 5.01 3.08 -21.19
CA LEU A 275 5.85 3.65 -20.13
C LEU A 275 6.54 2.56 -19.28
N ALA A 276 6.13 1.29 -19.39
CA ALA A 276 6.62 0.21 -18.56
C ALA A 276 8.16 0.04 -18.60
N PRO A 277 8.84 0.05 -19.78
CA PRO A 277 10.30 -0.11 -19.82
C PRO A 277 11.05 0.98 -19.06
N GLY A 278 10.63 2.25 -19.18
CA GLY A 278 11.27 3.38 -18.50
C GLY A 278 10.95 3.47 -16.99
N ASN A 279 10.02 2.66 -16.52
CA ASN A 279 9.59 2.63 -15.12
C ASN A 279 9.98 1.35 -14.36
N GLN A 280 10.82 0.50 -14.98
CA GLN A 280 11.30 -0.70 -14.30
C GLN A 280 12.06 -0.36 -13.04
N THR A 281 11.76 -1.12 -11.97
CA THR A 281 12.36 -0.97 -10.63
C THR A 281 12.14 0.40 -9.96
N ARG A 282 11.32 1.28 -10.55
CA ARG A 282 10.95 2.54 -9.89
C ARG A 282 9.92 2.27 -8.79
N ILE A 283 10.13 2.88 -7.64
CA ILE A 283 9.33 2.74 -6.43
C ILE A 283 8.78 4.11 -6.05
N GLN A 284 7.51 4.17 -5.68
CA GLN A 284 6.85 5.42 -5.27
C GLN A 284 7.63 6.11 -4.16
N VAL A 285 7.78 7.43 -4.29
CA VAL A 285 8.36 8.30 -3.25
C VAL A 285 7.40 8.35 -2.06
N PRO A 286 7.74 7.73 -0.92
CA PRO A 286 6.84 7.70 0.24
C PRO A 286 6.85 9.04 0.98
N THR A 287 5.75 9.34 1.68
CA THR A 287 5.76 10.39 2.68
C THR A 287 6.84 10.13 3.75
N LEU A 288 7.55 11.18 4.18
CA LEU A 288 8.44 11.09 5.34
C LEU A 288 7.74 11.49 6.66
N ARG A 289 6.45 11.81 6.60
CA ARG A 289 5.72 12.11 7.84
C ARG A 289 5.72 10.90 8.75
N ASN A 290 5.98 11.13 10.04
CA ASN A 290 6.10 10.08 11.05
C ASN A 290 7.16 9.00 10.73
N VAL A 291 8.11 9.28 9.81
CA VAL A 291 9.10 8.29 9.34
C VAL A 291 9.89 7.64 10.47
N ASP A 292 10.21 8.36 11.55
CA ASP A 292 10.88 7.82 12.74
C ASP A 292 9.95 7.54 13.92
N LYS A 293 8.63 7.78 13.79
CA LYS A 293 7.68 7.45 14.87
C LYS A 293 7.69 5.95 15.14
N ARG A 294 7.85 5.59 16.41
CA ARG A 294 7.99 4.19 16.88
C ARG A 294 6.97 3.93 17.97
N PRO A 295 6.42 2.70 18.05
CA PRO A 295 5.49 2.34 19.14
C PRO A 295 6.15 2.38 20.51
N TYR A 296 7.47 2.15 20.57
CA TYR A 296 8.32 2.28 21.78
C TYR A 296 9.78 2.54 21.36
N PRO A 297 10.62 3.15 22.23
CA PRO A 297 11.98 3.61 21.85
C PRO A 297 12.90 2.51 21.28
N ALA A 298 12.84 1.30 21.83
CA ALA A 298 13.68 0.18 21.39
C ALA A 298 13.17 -0.54 20.14
N PHE A 299 12.07 -0.06 19.51
CA PHE A 299 11.55 -0.67 18.30
C PHE A 299 12.48 -0.39 17.11
N VAL A 300 12.97 -1.45 16.50
CA VAL A 300 13.78 -1.36 15.28
C VAL A 300 12.86 -1.28 14.07
N LYS A 301 12.82 -0.12 13.42
CA LYS A 301 12.09 0.06 12.16
C LYS A 301 12.87 -0.52 10.98
N ALA A 302 12.11 -1.03 10.02
CA ALA A 302 12.60 -1.33 8.69
C ALA A 302 12.20 -0.19 7.74
N TYR A 303 13.12 0.24 6.89
CA TYR A 303 12.94 1.34 5.95
C TYR A 303 13.14 0.88 4.50
N MET A 304 12.77 1.68 3.53
CA MET A 304 12.62 1.40 2.12
C MET A 304 11.49 0.41 1.84
N HIS A 305 11.19 0.18 0.56
CA HIS A 305 10.11 -0.72 0.14
C HIS A 305 10.32 -2.18 0.58
N ASN A 306 11.57 -2.60 0.68
CA ASN A 306 11.95 -3.97 1.04
C ASN A 306 12.49 -4.11 2.48
N GLY A 307 12.51 -3.04 3.28
CA GLY A 307 12.97 -3.09 4.66
C GLY A 307 14.47 -3.29 4.85
N TYR A 308 15.30 -2.98 3.85
CA TYR A 308 16.75 -3.22 3.91
C TYR A 308 17.43 -2.47 5.04
N PHE A 309 17.17 -1.17 5.19
CA PHE A 309 17.76 -0.34 6.22
C PHE A 309 16.99 -0.40 7.54
N THR A 310 17.73 -0.27 8.64
CA THR A 310 17.17 -0.31 10.01
C THR A 310 17.38 0.99 10.80
N SER A 311 17.98 2.01 10.16
CA SER A 311 18.12 3.35 10.74
C SER A 311 18.08 4.43 9.66
N LEU A 312 17.61 5.63 10.03
CA LEU A 312 17.65 6.81 9.14
C LEU A 312 19.09 7.22 8.82
N LYS A 313 20.03 7.06 9.77
CA LYS A 313 21.45 7.34 9.54
C LYS A 313 22.02 6.48 8.40
N ALA A 314 21.67 5.19 8.36
CA ALA A 314 22.12 4.29 7.30
C ALA A 314 21.51 4.69 5.94
N ILE A 315 20.26 5.18 5.92
CA ILE A 315 19.63 5.70 4.69
C ILE A 315 20.39 6.94 4.18
N VAL A 316 20.65 7.90 5.05
CA VAL A 316 21.40 9.11 4.66
C VAL A 316 22.81 8.74 4.18
N HIS A 317 23.47 7.80 4.84
CA HIS A 317 24.76 7.27 4.38
C HIS A 317 24.67 6.67 2.98
N PHE A 318 23.68 5.80 2.73
CA PHE A 318 23.44 5.22 1.42
C PHE A 318 23.22 6.29 0.32
N TYR A 319 22.45 7.34 0.61
CA TYR A 319 22.26 8.43 -0.35
C TYR A 319 23.57 9.17 -0.69
N ASN A 320 24.48 9.27 0.28
CA ASN A 320 25.77 9.94 0.08
C ASN A 320 26.80 9.08 -0.65
N THR A 321 26.82 7.76 -0.39
CA THR A 321 27.90 6.87 -0.84
C THR A 321 27.43 5.89 -1.90
N ARG A 322 26.14 5.57 -1.93
CA ARG A 322 25.56 4.47 -2.71
C ARG A 322 26.02 3.07 -2.27
N ASP A 323 26.57 2.96 -1.06
CA ASP A 323 27.00 1.69 -0.44
C ASP A 323 25.97 1.13 0.54
#